data_6538645544fa4fee082d27de748857a4
#
_entry.id   6538645544fa4fee082d27de748857a4
#
_cell.length_a   1.000
_cell.length_b   1.000
_cell.length_c   1.000
_cell.angle_alpha   90.00
_cell.angle_beta   90.00
_cell.angle_gamma   90.00
#
_symmetry.space_group_name_H-M   'P 1'
#
loop_
_entity.id
_entity.type
_entity.pdbx_description
1 polymer ?
#
loop_
_entity_poly.entity_id
_entity_poly.type
_entity_poly.pdbx_seq_one_letter_code
_entity_poly.pdbx_strand_id
1 'polypeptide(L)'
;MHNRPEFAKLLSKVLAMAMDDGVVLEWPKTVNVAAFFLRADLTAFGDLARFKTRLESVGRSVGTRGAGIPFEVEFEPRDVERLTKARRLVTHAEGSSRELRVKFIDLVRHVPVGTTLAEIGALLGQPKIELPPGAIERMDLLLAENPDLYAEYAAQDACIAVYFLHRVKGVVDGLLEDAA
;
A
#
# COMPACT_ATOMS: atom_id res chain seq x y z
N MET A 1 -10.32 11.96 21.02
CA MET A 1 -10.29 10.74 20.20
C MET A 1 -9.66 11.11 18.86
N HIS A 2 -8.47 10.64 18.54
CA HIS A 2 -7.86 10.84 17.22
C HIS A 2 -8.68 10.03 16.21
N ASN A 3 -9.26 10.72 15.24
CA ASN A 3 -10.03 10.08 14.18
C ASN A 3 -9.03 9.33 13.29
N ARG A 4 -9.00 8.00 13.38
CA ARG A 4 -8.12 7.17 12.54
C ARG A 4 -8.50 7.37 11.07
N PRO A 5 -7.52 7.44 10.15
CA PRO A 5 -7.80 7.52 8.73
C PRO A 5 -8.56 6.27 8.26
N GLU A 6 -9.38 6.42 7.24
CA GLU A 6 -10.04 5.29 6.57
C GLU A 6 -9.16 4.82 5.42
N PHE A 7 -8.96 3.50 5.31
CA PHE A 7 -8.18 2.88 4.22
C PHE A 7 -8.80 3.19 2.85
N ALA A 8 -10.13 3.13 2.74
CA ALA A 8 -10.84 3.46 1.51
C ALA A 8 -10.54 4.89 1.03
N LYS A 9 -10.46 5.86 1.94
CA LYS A 9 -10.11 7.25 1.60
C LYS A 9 -8.64 7.40 1.18
N LEU A 10 -7.73 6.69 1.84
CA LEU A 10 -6.32 6.67 1.41
C LEU A 10 -6.21 6.09 0.00
N LEU A 11 -6.89 4.98 -0.27
CA LEU A 11 -6.89 4.33 -1.58
C LEU A 11 -7.40 5.29 -2.67
N SER A 12 -8.48 6.03 -2.41
CA SER A 12 -9.02 7.04 -3.33
C SER A 12 -7.98 8.11 -3.65
N LYS A 13 -7.31 8.66 -2.64
CA LYS A 13 -6.27 9.68 -2.83
C LYS A 13 -5.09 9.16 -3.64
N VAL A 14 -4.58 7.99 -3.30
CA VAL A 14 -3.44 7.38 -4.00
C VAL A 14 -3.78 7.12 -5.46
N LEU A 15 -4.98 6.62 -5.75
CA LEU A 15 -5.44 6.40 -7.13
C LEU A 15 -5.60 7.71 -7.89
N ALA A 16 -6.18 8.73 -7.27
CA ALA A 16 -6.32 10.05 -7.90
C ALA A 16 -4.96 10.64 -8.25
N MET A 17 -3.97 10.55 -7.36
CA MET A 17 -2.60 11.00 -7.61
C MET A 17 -1.94 10.19 -8.74
N ALA A 18 -2.02 8.87 -8.69
CA ALA A 18 -1.43 7.99 -9.69
C ALA A 18 -2.02 8.19 -11.10
N MET A 19 -3.31 8.50 -11.18
CA MET A 19 -3.97 8.88 -12.44
C MET A 19 -3.54 10.26 -12.92
N ASP A 20 -3.39 11.22 -12.02
CA ASP A 20 -2.95 12.57 -12.35
C ASP A 20 -1.52 12.58 -12.89
N ASP A 21 -0.63 11.86 -12.23
CA ASP A 21 0.78 11.72 -12.61
C ASP A 21 0.97 10.84 -13.87
N GLY A 22 -0.10 10.23 -14.39
CA GLY A 22 -0.05 9.36 -15.56
C GLY A 22 0.58 7.99 -15.32
N VAL A 23 0.77 7.61 -14.08
CA VAL A 23 1.24 6.27 -13.68
C VAL A 23 0.15 5.22 -13.94
N VAL A 24 -1.11 5.60 -13.71
CA VAL A 24 -2.30 4.79 -14.00
C VAL A 24 -3.09 5.48 -15.11
N LEU A 25 -3.16 4.86 -16.28
CA LEU A 25 -3.84 5.41 -17.47
C LEU A 25 -5.28 4.93 -17.59
N GLU A 26 -5.59 3.77 -17.05
CA GLU A 26 -6.90 3.14 -17.07
C GLU A 26 -7.32 2.72 -15.66
N TRP A 27 -8.62 2.56 -15.45
CA TRP A 27 -9.13 2.10 -14.15
C TRP A 27 -8.62 0.70 -13.82
N PRO A 28 -7.88 0.50 -12.71
CA PRO A 28 -7.34 -0.79 -12.36
C PRO A 28 -8.45 -1.74 -11.89
N LYS A 29 -8.45 -2.97 -12.37
CA LYS A 29 -9.35 -4.03 -11.84
C LYS A 29 -8.90 -4.50 -10.46
N THR A 30 -7.60 -4.49 -10.22
CA THR A 30 -6.99 -4.94 -8.96
C THR A 30 -5.83 -4.06 -8.58
N VAL A 31 -5.74 -3.72 -7.29
CA VAL A 31 -4.60 -3.03 -6.67
C VAL A 31 -3.96 -3.97 -5.65
N ASN A 32 -2.65 -4.12 -5.72
CA ASN A 32 -1.88 -4.86 -4.73
C ASN A 32 -1.37 -3.87 -3.67
N VAL A 33 -1.69 -4.15 -2.42
CA VAL A 33 -1.20 -3.40 -1.25
C VAL A 33 -0.26 -4.31 -0.49
N ALA A 34 1.02 -4.01 -0.58
CA ALA A 34 2.07 -4.79 0.07
C ALA A 34 2.65 -4.00 1.25
N ALA A 35 2.91 -4.69 2.34
CA ALA A 35 3.62 -4.15 3.49
C ALA A 35 4.42 -5.23 4.20
N PHE A 36 5.44 -4.82 4.93
CA PHE A 36 6.20 -5.69 5.82
C PHE A 36 5.55 -5.60 7.21
N PHE A 37 5.01 -6.73 7.72
CA PHE A 37 4.11 -6.77 8.88
C PHE A 37 2.76 -6.07 8.67
N LEU A 38 2.13 -6.34 7.55
CA LEU A 38 0.85 -5.76 7.12
C LEU A 38 -0.23 -5.75 8.23
N ARG A 39 -0.25 -6.77 9.10
CA ARG A 39 -1.21 -6.82 10.21
C ARG A 39 -1.11 -5.60 11.13
N ALA A 40 0.11 -5.15 11.43
CA ALA A 40 0.33 -3.98 12.29
C ALA A 40 -0.14 -2.71 11.56
N ASP A 41 0.24 -2.54 10.31
CA ASP A 41 -0.10 -1.37 9.51
C ASP A 41 -1.62 -1.21 9.35
N LEU A 42 -2.33 -2.31 9.10
CA LEU A 42 -3.79 -2.27 8.96
C LEU A 42 -4.52 -1.83 10.24
N THR A 43 -3.92 -2.00 11.42
CA THR A 43 -4.54 -1.52 12.68
C THR A 43 -4.61 -0.01 12.79
N ALA A 44 -3.84 0.72 11.97
CA ALA A 44 -3.89 2.18 11.91
C ALA A 44 -5.20 2.72 11.31
N PHE A 45 -5.94 1.89 10.54
CA PHE A 45 -7.13 2.33 9.84
C PHE A 45 -8.40 2.10 10.64
N GLY A 46 -9.30 3.11 10.62
CA GLY A 46 -10.57 3.10 11.35
C GLY A 46 -11.61 2.15 10.74
N ASP A 47 -11.54 1.90 9.44
CA ASP A 47 -12.44 1.05 8.68
C ASP A 47 -11.99 -0.41 8.57
N LEU A 48 -10.91 -0.81 9.26
CA LEU A 48 -10.40 -2.20 9.26
C LEU A 48 -11.51 -3.22 9.55
N ALA A 49 -12.42 -2.93 10.48
CA ALA A 49 -13.51 -3.83 10.85
C ALA A 49 -14.40 -4.24 9.67
N ARG A 50 -14.53 -3.37 8.65
CA ARG A 50 -15.39 -3.61 7.47
C ARG A 50 -14.85 -4.72 6.55
N PHE A 51 -13.54 -4.94 6.53
CA PHE A 51 -12.92 -5.93 5.66
C PHE A 51 -12.06 -6.97 6.37
N LYS A 52 -11.86 -6.84 7.69
CA LYS A 52 -11.03 -7.76 8.50
C LYS A 52 -11.43 -9.24 8.34
N THR A 53 -12.72 -9.53 8.25
CA THR A 53 -13.24 -10.91 8.11
C THR A 53 -12.89 -11.55 6.77
N ARG A 54 -12.49 -10.76 5.78
CA ARG A 54 -12.06 -11.22 4.45
C ARG A 54 -10.55 -11.40 4.35
N LEU A 55 -9.82 -11.04 5.41
CA LEU A 55 -8.39 -11.29 5.52
C LEU A 55 -8.16 -12.67 6.12
N GLU A 56 -7.20 -13.39 5.56
CA GLU A 56 -6.73 -14.65 6.11
C GLU A 56 -5.49 -14.44 6.95
N SER A 57 -5.49 -15.04 8.13
CA SER A 57 -4.34 -15.03 9.03
C SER A 57 -3.59 -16.36 8.96
N VAL A 58 -2.27 -16.28 8.76
CA VAL A 58 -1.37 -17.42 8.86
C VAL A 58 -0.24 -17.03 9.80
N GLY A 59 -0.25 -17.57 11.02
CA GLY A 59 0.67 -17.14 12.07
C GLY A 59 0.54 -15.64 12.38
N ARG A 60 1.63 -14.91 12.23
CA ARG A 60 1.68 -13.46 12.46
C ARG A 60 1.27 -12.61 11.24
N SER A 61 1.17 -13.22 10.07
CA SER A 61 0.87 -12.52 8.84
C SER A 61 -0.61 -12.53 8.48
N VAL A 62 -1.02 -11.59 7.66
CA VAL A 62 -2.36 -11.50 7.06
C VAL A 62 -2.26 -11.29 5.56
N GLY A 63 -3.31 -11.68 4.85
CA GLY A 63 -3.36 -11.46 3.40
C GLY A 63 -4.72 -11.80 2.82
N THR A 64 -4.87 -11.64 1.52
CA THR A 64 -6.08 -12.07 0.81
C THR A 64 -5.79 -13.22 -0.14
N ARG A 65 -6.74 -14.15 -0.26
CA ARG A 65 -6.73 -15.18 -1.28
C ARG A 65 -7.58 -14.79 -2.50
N GLY A 66 -7.24 -15.39 -3.64
CA GLY A 66 -8.06 -15.31 -4.85
C GLY A 66 -8.15 -13.89 -5.42
N ALA A 67 -9.36 -13.48 -5.74
CA ALA A 67 -9.63 -12.26 -6.51
C ALA A 67 -9.41 -10.94 -5.73
N GLY A 68 -9.13 -11.01 -4.43
CA GLY A 68 -9.01 -9.81 -3.58
C GLY A 68 -10.34 -9.37 -2.96
N ILE A 69 -10.29 -8.35 -2.12
CA ILE A 69 -11.43 -7.77 -1.41
C ILE A 69 -11.99 -6.62 -2.26
N PRO A 70 -13.31 -6.60 -2.56
CA PRO A 70 -13.91 -5.46 -3.23
C PRO A 70 -13.93 -4.24 -2.31
N PHE A 71 -13.50 -3.11 -2.85
CA PHE A 71 -13.59 -1.79 -2.25
C PHE A 71 -14.34 -0.87 -3.19
N GLU A 72 -15.22 -0.09 -2.64
CA GLU A 72 -15.82 1.04 -3.32
C GLU A 72 -14.94 2.26 -3.09
N VAL A 73 -14.45 2.83 -4.19
CA VAL A 73 -13.57 3.99 -4.18
C VAL A 73 -14.38 5.20 -4.63
N GLU A 74 -14.48 6.18 -3.74
CA GLU A 74 -15.17 7.42 -3.97
C GLU A 74 -14.15 8.57 -4.05
N PHE A 75 -14.14 9.29 -5.16
CA PHE A 75 -13.27 10.45 -5.34
C PHE A 75 -13.90 11.73 -4.78
N GLU A 76 -13.09 12.61 -4.24
CA GLU A 76 -13.55 13.94 -3.87
C GLU A 76 -13.99 14.73 -5.15
N PRO A 77 -15.01 15.58 -5.06
CA PRO A 77 -15.53 16.32 -6.24
C PRO A 77 -14.45 17.06 -7.03
N ARG A 78 -13.47 17.66 -6.34
CA ARG A 78 -12.33 18.34 -6.97
C ARG A 78 -11.45 17.40 -7.79
N ASP A 79 -11.26 16.15 -7.34
CA ASP A 79 -10.46 15.15 -8.05
C ASP A 79 -11.22 14.62 -9.26
N VAL A 80 -12.55 14.42 -9.12
CA VAL A 80 -13.43 14.06 -10.25
C VAL A 80 -13.34 15.11 -11.34
N GLU A 81 -13.49 16.39 -11.01
CA GLU A 81 -13.40 17.49 -11.97
C GLU A 81 -12.04 17.52 -12.67
N ARG A 82 -10.95 17.45 -11.90
CA ARG A 82 -9.58 17.48 -12.41
C ARG A 82 -9.29 16.31 -13.35
N LEU A 83 -9.59 15.08 -12.93
CA LEU A 83 -9.33 13.86 -13.70
C LEU A 83 -10.22 13.79 -14.95
N THR A 84 -11.45 14.24 -14.86
CA THR A 84 -12.37 14.34 -16.02
C THR A 84 -11.83 15.35 -17.05
N LYS A 85 -11.41 16.52 -16.60
CA LYS A 85 -10.83 17.56 -17.46
C LYS A 85 -9.54 17.08 -18.14
N ALA A 86 -8.72 16.29 -17.44
CA ALA A 86 -7.53 15.66 -17.97
C ALA A 86 -7.83 14.43 -18.87
N ARG A 87 -9.10 14.06 -19.09
CA ARG A 87 -9.55 12.85 -19.79
C ARG A 87 -8.99 11.56 -19.23
N ARG A 88 -8.65 11.55 -17.95
CA ARG A 88 -8.10 10.38 -17.23
C ARG A 88 -9.16 9.59 -16.48
N LEU A 89 -10.31 10.19 -16.26
CA LEU A 89 -11.48 9.52 -15.69
C LEU A 89 -12.59 9.55 -16.73
N VAL A 90 -12.98 8.38 -17.24
CA VAL A 90 -14.20 8.26 -18.05
C VAL A 90 -15.37 8.27 -17.08
N THR A 91 -16.05 9.40 -16.98
CA THR A 91 -17.29 9.51 -16.21
C THR A 91 -18.40 8.76 -16.93
N HIS A 92 -18.83 7.63 -16.39
CA HIS A 92 -20.22 7.24 -16.58
C HIS A 92 -21.05 8.16 -15.68
N ALA A 93 -22.13 8.68 -16.21
CA ALA A 93 -22.92 9.78 -15.65
C ALA A 93 -23.56 9.53 -14.27
N GLU A 94 -23.26 8.44 -13.60
CA GLU A 94 -23.83 8.05 -12.30
C GLU A 94 -22.70 7.80 -11.29
N GLY A 95 -22.37 8.82 -10.54
CA GLY A 95 -21.57 8.73 -9.32
C GLY A 95 -20.07 8.77 -9.48
N SER A 96 -19.41 9.36 -8.50
CA SER A 96 -17.95 9.41 -8.34
C SER A 96 -17.36 8.12 -7.78
N SER A 97 -18.18 7.08 -7.58
CA SER A 97 -17.80 5.82 -6.95
C SER A 97 -17.54 4.71 -7.97
N ARG A 98 -16.47 3.94 -7.74
CA ARG A 98 -16.13 2.77 -8.55
C ARG A 98 -15.62 1.62 -7.69
N GLU A 99 -16.01 0.40 -8.06
CA GLU A 99 -15.47 -0.80 -7.44
C GLU A 99 -14.09 -1.15 -8.02
N LEU A 100 -13.18 -1.53 -7.16
CA LEU A 100 -11.95 -2.23 -7.50
C LEU A 100 -11.65 -3.32 -6.46
N ARG A 101 -10.76 -4.24 -6.81
CA ARG A 101 -10.32 -5.29 -5.89
C ARG A 101 -8.96 -4.97 -5.30
N VAL A 102 -8.84 -5.12 -3.99
CA VAL A 102 -7.57 -4.95 -3.28
C VAL A 102 -7.05 -6.30 -2.83
N LYS A 103 -5.82 -6.61 -3.22
CA LYS A 103 -5.06 -7.74 -2.69
C LYS A 103 -4.07 -7.25 -1.66
N PHE A 104 -4.22 -7.71 -0.44
CA PHE A 104 -3.28 -7.44 0.64
C PHE A 104 -2.21 -8.53 0.68
N ILE A 105 -0.95 -8.12 0.63
CA ILE A 105 0.23 -8.97 0.55
C ILE A 105 1.15 -8.64 1.72
N ASP A 106 1.27 -9.58 2.65
CA ASP A 106 2.23 -9.44 3.76
C ASP A 106 3.58 -10.04 3.35
N LEU A 107 4.55 -9.18 3.16
CA LEU A 107 5.86 -9.54 2.63
C LEU A 107 6.69 -10.40 3.60
N VAL A 108 6.38 -10.37 4.89
CA VAL A 108 7.03 -11.25 5.89
C VAL A 108 6.85 -12.74 5.59
N ARG A 109 5.84 -13.10 4.78
CA ARG A 109 5.61 -14.49 4.37
C ARG A 109 6.61 -15.01 3.34
N HIS A 110 7.35 -14.10 2.71
CA HIS A 110 8.27 -14.41 1.61
C HIS A 110 9.74 -14.35 2.04
N VAL A 111 9.98 -14.25 3.34
CA VAL A 111 11.34 -14.18 3.91
C VAL A 111 11.50 -15.18 5.07
N PRO A 112 12.73 -15.60 5.37
CA PRO A 112 13.01 -16.39 6.57
C PRO A 112 12.53 -15.71 7.85
N VAL A 113 12.18 -16.52 8.84
CA VAL A 113 11.77 -16.01 10.15
C VAL A 113 12.92 -15.20 10.77
N GLY A 114 12.60 -14.01 11.27
CA GLY A 114 13.57 -13.10 11.87
C GLY A 114 14.17 -12.08 10.91
N THR A 115 13.96 -12.22 9.61
CA THR A 115 14.41 -11.22 8.63
C THR A 115 13.73 -9.86 8.88
N THR A 116 14.51 -8.81 8.85
CA THR A 116 14.06 -7.42 9.03
C THR A 116 13.92 -6.70 7.70
N LEU A 117 13.13 -5.62 7.67
CA LEU A 117 13.03 -4.76 6.49
C LEU A 117 14.39 -4.09 6.16
N ALA A 118 15.22 -3.82 7.17
CA ALA A 118 16.56 -3.27 6.98
C ALA A 118 17.48 -4.23 6.22
N GLU A 119 17.47 -5.53 6.57
CA GLU A 119 18.24 -6.56 5.85
C GLU A 119 17.76 -6.70 4.40
N ILE A 120 16.45 -6.67 4.17
CA ILE A 120 15.90 -6.69 2.81
C ILE A 120 16.34 -5.46 2.04
N GLY A 121 16.26 -4.27 2.63
CA GLY A 121 16.70 -3.03 2.02
C GLY A 121 18.18 -3.08 1.63
N ALA A 122 19.03 -3.58 2.51
CA ALA A 122 20.46 -3.76 2.23
C ALA A 122 20.71 -4.71 1.04
N LEU A 123 20.00 -5.86 1.01
CA LEU A 123 20.11 -6.83 -0.10
C LEU A 123 19.62 -6.27 -1.44
N LEU A 124 18.68 -5.35 -1.43
CA LEU A 124 18.14 -4.71 -2.62
C LEU A 124 18.95 -3.48 -3.07
N GLY A 125 19.98 -3.07 -2.32
CA GLY A 125 20.69 -1.83 -2.54
C GLY A 125 19.85 -0.57 -2.20
N GLN A 126 18.85 -0.73 -1.35
CA GLN A 126 17.92 0.30 -0.86
C GLN A 126 17.97 0.33 0.67
N PRO A 127 19.06 0.80 1.29
CA PRO A 127 19.19 0.77 2.74
C PRO A 127 18.11 1.62 3.40
N LYS A 128 17.69 1.22 4.60
CA LYS A 128 16.82 2.05 5.44
C LYS A 128 17.53 3.34 5.85
N ILE A 129 16.74 4.38 6.04
CA ILE A 129 17.22 5.62 6.66
C ILE A 129 17.45 5.35 8.15
N GLU A 130 18.63 5.72 8.62
CA GLU A 130 18.95 5.66 10.05
C GLU A 130 18.30 6.83 10.77
N LEU A 131 17.52 6.53 11.79
CA LEU A 131 16.90 7.54 12.65
C LEU A 131 17.74 7.75 13.91
N PRO A 132 17.62 8.92 14.53
CA PRO A 132 18.22 9.16 15.86
C PRO A 132 17.78 8.11 16.87
N PRO A 133 18.62 7.75 17.85
CA PRO A 133 18.25 6.80 18.90
C PRO A 133 16.95 7.18 19.60
N GLY A 134 16.04 6.20 19.77
CA GLY A 134 14.73 6.40 20.39
C GLY A 134 13.65 7.03 19.51
N ALA A 135 13.97 7.42 18.28
CA ALA A 135 12.98 8.04 17.39
C ALA A 135 11.91 7.04 16.93
N ILE A 136 12.26 5.76 16.80
CA ILE A 136 11.29 4.71 16.39
C ILE A 136 10.19 4.56 17.43
N GLU A 137 10.51 4.62 18.71
CA GLU A 137 9.57 4.52 19.82
C GLU A 137 8.69 5.77 19.96
N ARG A 138 9.13 6.88 19.36
CA ARG A 138 8.49 8.18 19.46
C ARG A 138 8.29 8.83 18.09
N MET A 139 7.70 8.07 17.18
CA MET A 139 7.38 8.55 15.82
C MET A 139 6.41 9.74 15.83
N ASP A 140 5.62 9.89 16.89
CA ASP A 140 4.76 11.04 17.13
C ASP A 140 5.57 12.35 17.32
N LEU A 141 6.68 12.27 18.05
CA LEU A 141 7.60 13.41 18.21
C LEU A 141 8.38 13.67 16.92
N LEU A 142 8.88 12.63 16.27
CA LEU A 142 9.58 12.80 15.00
C LEU A 142 8.71 13.52 13.96
N LEU A 143 7.43 13.14 13.86
CA LEU A 143 6.48 13.83 12.99
C LEU A 143 6.26 15.29 13.35
N ALA A 144 6.22 15.60 14.65
CA ALA A 144 5.99 16.96 15.13
C ALA A 144 7.25 17.87 14.99
N GLU A 145 8.44 17.32 15.22
CA GLU A 145 9.70 18.07 15.27
C GLU A 145 10.42 18.09 13.92
N ASN A 146 10.33 17.01 13.14
CA ASN A 146 10.96 16.88 11.83
C ASN A 146 10.07 16.10 10.85
N PRO A 147 9.00 16.74 10.33
CA PRO A 147 8.04 16.09 9.42
C PRO A 147 8.69 15.63 8.12
N ASP A 148 9.72 16.31 7.64
CA ASP A 148 10.40 15.94 6.38
C ASP A 148 11.18 14.64 6.56
N LEU A 149 11.95 14.49 7.63
CA LEU A 149 12.64 13.23 7.93
C LEU A 149 11.66 12.08 8.18
N TYR A 150 10.53 12.36 8.86
CA TYR A 150 9.47 11.38 9.05
C TYR A 150 8.91 10.90 7.71
N ALA A 151 8.62 11.83 6.79
CA ALA A 151 8.08 11.51 5.46
C ALA A 151 9.08 10.74 4.62
N GLU A 152 10.35 11.14 4.64
CA GLU A 152 11.43 10.47 3.92
C GLU A 152 11.63 9.04 4.43
N TYR A 153 11.66 8.84 5.76
CA TYR A 153 11.76 7.52 6.37
C TYR A 153 10.59 6.61 5.97
N ALA A 154 9.36 7.12 6.06
CA ALA A 154 8.17 6.36 5.69
C ALA A 154 8.14 5.99 4.19
N ALA A 155 8.56 6.93 3.33
CA ALA A 155 8.66 6.70 1.89
C ALA A 155 9.72 5.64 1.57
N GLN A 156 10.90 5.68 2.23
CA GLN A 156 11.94 4.69 2.03
C GLN A 156 11.50 3.28 2.43
N ASP A 157 10.82 3.14 3.58
CA ASP A 157 10.28 1.85 4.00
C ASP A 157 9.26 1.29 3.00
N ALA A 158 8.40 2.14 2.45
CA ALA A 158 7.46 1.77 1.40
C ALA A 158 8.17 1.38 0.09
N CYS A 159 9.22 2.11 -0.31
CA CYS A 159 10.02 1.79 -1.48
C CYS A 159 10.68 0.41 -1.35
N ILE A 160 11.30 0.09 -0.21
CA ILE A 160 11.89 -1.23 0.04
C ILE A 160 10.84 -2.33 -0.15
N ALA A 161 9.64 -2.15 0.42
CA ALA A 161 8.55 -3.11 0.30
C ALA A 161 8.12 -3.33 -1.17
N VAL A 162 7.98 -2.25 -1.94
CA VAL A 162 7.61 -2.32 -3.37
C VAL A 162 8.71 -2.99 -4.20
N TYR A 163 9.98 -2.62 -4.01
CA TYR A 163 11.10 -3.25 -4.70
C TYR A 163 11.19 -4.75 -4.40
N PHE A 164 11.01 -5.12 -3.13
CA PHE A 164 11.00 -6.52 -2.74
C PHE A 164 9.86 -7.30 -3.41
N LEU A 165 8.64 -6.76 -3.40
CA LEU A 165 7.50 -7.36 -4.08
C LEU A 165 7.78 -7.60 -5.57
N HIS A 166 8.35 -6.62 -6.26
CA HIS A 166 8.72 -6.76 -7.68
C HIS A 166 9.77 -7.85 -7.90
N ARG A 167 10.75 -7.98 -7.02
CA ARG A 167 11.77 -9.05 -7.11
C ARG A 167 11.15 -10.42 -6.91
N VAL A 168 10.33 -10.60 -5.87
CA VAL A 168 9.63 -11.87 -5.61
C VAL A 168 8.74 -12.24 -6.79
N LYS A 169 7.96 -11.28 -7.30
CA LYS A 169 7.09 -11.51 -8.46
C LYS A 169 7.89 -11.91 -9.69
N GLY A 170 8.98 -11.23 -10.01
CA GLY A 170 9.82 -11.55 -11.16
C GLY A 170 10.41 -12.96 -11.11
N VAL A 171 10.83 -13.42 -9.92
CA VAL A 171 11.30 -14.80 -9.74
C VAL A 171 10.18 -15.82 -9.98
N VAL A 172 8.99 -15.57 -9.45
CA VAL A 172 7.83 -16.47 -9.62
C VAL A 172 7.40 -16.52 -11.08
N ASP A 173 7.30 -15.37 -11.76
CA ASP A 173 6.92 -15.30 -13.18
C ASP A 173 7.94 -16.05 -14.05
N GLY A 174 9.25 -15.87 -13.83
CA GLY A 174 10.31 -16.60 -14.55
C GLY A 174 10.24 -18.13 -14.36
N LEU A 175 9.99 -18.60 -13.13
CA LEU A 175 9.84 -20.03 -12.87
C LEU A 175 8.61 -20.65 -13.55
N LEU A 176 7.55 -19.89 -13.76
CA LEU A 176 6.35 -20.34 -14.45
C LEU A 176 6.54 -20.39 -15.97
N GLU A 177 7.32 -19.48 -16.53
CA GLU A 177 7.67 -19.48 -17.96
C GLU A 177 8.59 -20.64 -18.32
N ASP A 178 9.54 -21.00 -17.45
CA ASP A 178 10.43 -22.15 -17.65
C ASP A 178 9.73 -23.51 -17.51
N ALA A 179 8.54 -23.54 -16.90
CA ALA A 179 7.77 -24.75 -16.65
C ALA A 179 6.66 -25.01 -17.71
N ALA A 180 6.47 -24.10 -18.66
CA ALA A 180 5.44 -24.17 -19.70
C ALA A 180 6.00 -24.67 -21.04
#